data_dc984c8c8a393bb217c2a9ca2dd7a9f8
#
_entry.id   dc984c8c8a393bb217c2a9ca2dd7a9f8
#
_cell.length_a   1.000
_cell.length_b   1.000
_cell.length_c   1.000
_cell.angle_alpha   90.00
_cell.angle_beta   90.00
_cell.angle_gamma   90.00
#
_symmetry.space_group_name_H-M   'P 1'
#
loop_
_entity.id
_entity.type
_entity.pdbx_description
1 polymer ?
#
loop_
_entity_poly.entity_id
_entity_poly.type
_entity_poly.pdbx_seq_one_letter_code
_entity_poly.pdbx_strand_id
1 'polypeptide(L)'
;SLKLAKDCAENLGIDYRVRPIGAIYDAAKSVLANDFAGTDEGLAEENLQARSRGLLLMALSNKFGWLTLATGNKSESATGYCTLYGDTVGGYAPIKDVLKTDVWEMLRTYNVMKGREVIPEEIITRPPSAELKEGQTDESALMPYAELDAILRGLLEEGKSAAELQAMGHNADNVYRVIELWLRSEYKRAQCPV
;
A
#
# COMPACT_ATOMS: atom_id res chain seq x y z
N SER A 1 12.23 -9.38 -1.07
CA SER A 1 10.75 -9.52 -1.15
C SER A 1 10.31 -10.70 -2.01
N LEU A 2 10.87 -10.94 -3.21
CA LEU A 2 10.45 -12.02 -4.12
C LEU A 2 10.51 -13.42 -3.48
N LYS A 3 11.56 -13.72 -2.69
CA LYS A 3 11.67 -15.00 -1.99
C LYS A 3 10.54 -15.16 -0.97
N LEU A 4 10.29 -14.16 -0.14
CA LEU A 4 9.23 -14.19 0.87
C LEU A 4 7.84 -14.34 0.24
N ALA A 5 7.58 -13.65 -0.86
CA ALA A 5 6.33 -13.78 -1.61
C ALA A 5 6.15 -15.19 -2.19
N LYS A 6 7.23 -15.80 -2.69
CA LYS A 6 7.23 -17.18 -3.18
C LYS A 6 6.95 -18.16 -2.05
N ASP A 7 7.71 -18.07 -0.95
CA ASP A 7 7.56 -18.96 0.21
C ASP A 7 6.13 -18.87 0.79
N CYS A 8 5.58 -17.66 0.89
CA CYS A 8 4.20 -17.45 1.33
C CYS A 8 3.18 -18.11 0.40
N ALA A 9 3.34 -17.93 -0.91
CA ALA A 9 2.43 -18.54 -1.91
C ALA A 9 2.49 -20.07 -1.88
N GLU A 10 3.69 -20.66 -1.74
CA GLU A 10 3.89 -22.10 -1.60
C GLU A 10 3.22 -22.62 -0.30
N ASN A 11 3.40 -21.93 0.81
CA ASN A 11 2.77 -22.28 2.08
C ASN A 11 1.23 -22.24 2.03
N LEU A 12 0.68 -21.33 1.23
CA LEU A 12 -0.76 -21.18 1.03
C LEU A 12 -1.31 -22.11 -0.06
N GLY A 13 -0.44 -22.74 -0.87
CA GLY A 13 -0.86 -23.60 -1.98
C GLY A 13 -1.49 -22.83 -3.14
N ILE A 14 -1.05 -21.59 -3.39
CA ILE A 14 -1.55 -20.73 -4.47
C ILE A 14 -0.51 -20.53 -5.57
N ASP A 15 -0.97 -20.26 -6.79
CA ASP A 15 -0.09 -19.98 -7.92
C ASP A 15 0.74 -18.71 -7.69
N TYR A 16 2.04 -18.82 -7.91
CA TYR A 16 2.97 -17.70 -7.86
C TYR A 16 3.56 -17.43 -9.25
N ARG A 17 3.45 -16.19 -9.71
CA ARG A 17 3.93 -15.78 -11.04
C ARG A 17 4.71 -14.48 -10.97
N VAL A 18 5.91 -14.46 -11.53
CA VAL A 18 6.73 -13.24 -11.65
C VAL A 18 6.67 -12.74 -13.09
N ARG A 19 6.43 -11.46 -13.24
CA ARG A 19 6.43 -10.74 -14.53
C ARG A 19 7.26 -9.47 -14.40
N PRO A 20 8.44 -9.40 -15.04
CA PRO A 20 9.28 -8.20 -15.03
C PRO A 20 8.54 -7.04 -15.72
N ILE A 21 8.59 -5.86 -15.09
CA ILE A 21 7.98 -4.64 -15.64
C ILE A 21 8.97 -3.79 -16.45
N GLY A 22 10.27 -4.11 -16.41
CA GLY A 22 11.34 -3.27 -16.97
C GLY A 22 11.08 -2.81 -18.40
N ALA A 23 10.75 -3.73 -19.29
CA ALA A 23 10.49 -3.36 -20.70
C ALA A 23 9.34 -2.36 -20.87
N ILE A 24 8.28 -2.45 -20.07
CA ILE A 24 7.15 -1.50 -20.11
C ILE A 24 7.57 -0.16 -19.53
N TYR A 25 8.26 -0.19 -18.41
CA TYR A 25 8.77 0.99 -17.73
C TYR A 25 9.75 1.77 -18.62
N ASP A 26 10.73 1.09 -19.22
CA ASP A 26 11.72 1.69 -20.10
C ASP A 26 11.09 2.27 -21.37
N ALA A 27 10.12 1.56 -21.96
CA ALA A 27 9.38 2.06 -23.12
C ALA A 27 8.61 3.35 -22.79
N ALA A 28 7.93 3.39 -21.64
CA ALA A 28 7.21 4.58 -21.20
C ALA A 28 8.16 5.76 -20.92
N LYS A 29 9.29 5.52 -20.26
CA LYS A 29 10.33 6.56 -20.07
C LYS A 29 10.88 7.07 -21.41
N SER A 30 11.12 6.17 -22.36
CA SER A 30 11.59 6.56 -23.70
C SER A 30 10.60 7.46 -24.43
N VAL A 31 9.31 7.18 -24.34
CA VAL A 31 8.25 8.01 -24.93
C VAL A 31 8.21 9.40 -24.30
N LEU A 32 8.44 9.51 -22.98
CA LEU A 32 8.37 10.74 -22.20
C LEU A 32 9.71 11.49 -22.11
N ALA A 33 10.77 10.99 -22.74
CA ALA A 33 12.13 11.50 -22.57
C ALA A 33 12.27 13.01 -22.88
N ASN A 34 11.58 13.51 -23.90
CA ASN A 34 11.59 14.92 -24.23
C ASN A 34 10.82 15.77 -23.21
N ASP A 35 9.71 15.25 -22.68
CA ASP A 35 8.87 15.96 -21.70
C ASP A 35 9.57 16.04 -20.34
N PHE A 36 10.40 15.05 -20.01
CA PHE A 36 11.13 14.97 -18.74
C PHE A 36 12.56 15.56 -18.83
N ALA A 37 12.95 16.07 -19.98
CA ALA A 37 14.29 16.61 -20.19
C ALA A 37 14.58 17.76 -19.20
N GLY A 38 15.73 17.67 -18.50
CA GLY A 38 16.16 18.67 -17.53
C GLY A 38 15.48 18.58 -16.16
N THR A 39 14.71 17.53 -15.89
CA THR A 39 14.16 17.21 -14.56
C THR A 39 14.87 16.03 -13.92
N ASP A 40 14.91 15.99 -12.59
CA ASP A 40 15.42 14.84 -11.85
C ASP A 40 14.36 13.74 -11.77
N GLU A 41 14.79 12.47 -11.68
CA GLU A 41 13.88 11.35 -11.40
C GLU A 41 13.21 11.51 -10.03
N GLY A 42 11.90 11.20 -9.96
CA GLY A 42 11.13 11.36 -8.74
C GLY A 42 9.82 10.60 -8.73
N LEU A 43 8.81 11.23 -8.16
CA LEU A 43 7.48 10.64 -7.97
C LEU A 43 6.83 10.18 -9.30
N ALA A 44 7.14 10.83 -10.42
CA ALA A 44 6.59 10.44 -11.72
C ALA A 44 7.08 9.04 -12.13
N GLU A 45 8.37 8.79 -12.01
CA GLU A 45 9.02 7.52 -12.35
C GLU A 45 8.63 6.43 -11.34
N GLU A 46 8.57 6.75 -10.04
CA GLU A 46 8.07 5.82 -9.01
C GLU A 46 6.65 5.37 -9.34
N ASN A 47 5.74 6.30 -9.62
CA ASN A 47 4.36 6.00 -9.97
C ASN A 47 4.23 5.26 -11.33
N LEU A 48 5.13 5.51 -12.26
CA LEU A 48 5.17 4.79 -13.53
C LEU A 48 5.43 3.28 -13.33
N GLN A 49 6.30 2.91 -12.37
CA GLN A 49 6.50 1.50 -12.00
C GLN A 49 5.21 0.86 -11.46
N ALA A 50 4.51 1.53 -10.53
CA ALA A 50 3.27 1.02 -9.97
C ALA A 50 2.19 0.86 -11.06
N ARG A 51 2.06 1.85 -11.96
CA ARG A 51 1.11 1.78 -13.09
C ARG A 51 1.46 0.70 -14.11
N SER A 52 2.74 0.43 -14.35
CA SER A 52 3.18 -0.68 -15.20
C SER A 52 2.73 -2.03 -14.64
N ARG A 53 2.75 -2.21 -13.32
CA ARG A 53 2.18 -3.41 -12.65
C ARG A 53 0.67 -3.46 -12.82
N GLY A 54 -0.03 -2.36 -12.62
CA GLY A 54 -1.47 -2.25 -12.81
C GLY A 54 -1.91 -2.62 -14.22
N LEU A 55 -1.18 -2.16 -15.25
CA LEU A 55 -1.43 -2.51 -16.65
C LEU A 55 -1.37 -4.02 -16.87
N LEU A 56 -0.35 -4.70 -16.36
CA LEU A 56 -0.21 -6.15 -16.50
C LEU A 56 -1.33 -6.91 -15.76
N LEU A 57 -1.70 -6.48 -14.56
CA LEU A 57 -2.78 -7.09 -13.80
C LEU A 57 -4.11 -6.98 -14.54
N MET A 58 -4.44 -5.81 -15.07
CA MET A 58 -5.69 -5.61 -15.79
C MET A 58 -5.71 -6.34 -17.14
N ALA A 59 -4.58 -6.46 -17.82
CA ALA A 59 -4.48 -7.27 -19.05
C ALA A 59 -4.76 -8.75 -18.76
N LEU A 60 -4.21 -9.29 -17.66
CA LEU A 60 -4.48 -10.66 -17.22
C LEU A 60 -5.93 -10.85 -16.78
N SER A 61 -6.47 -9.90 -16.02
CA SER A 61 -7.87 -9.86 -15.60
C SER A 61 -8.81 -9.98 -16.82
N ASN A 62 -8.62 -9.12 -17.79
CA ASN A 62 -9.45 -9.11 -19.00
C ASN A 62 -9.29 -10.37 -19.86
N LYS A 63 -8.06 -10.89 -19.95
CA LYS A 63 -7.77 -12.07 -20.79
C LYS A 63 -8.38 -13.34 -20.24
N PHE A 64 -8.40 -13.49 -18.91
CA PHE A 64 -8.77 -14.74 -18.24
C PHE A 64 -10.08 -14.63 -17.44
N GLY A 65 -10.72 -13.47 -17.41
CA GLY A 65 -11.93 -13.24 -16.60
C GLY A 65 -11.65 -13.27 -15.09
N TRP A 66 -10.43 -12.92 -14.66
CA TRP A 66 -10.06 -12.93 -13.24
C TRP A 66 -10.43 -11.61 -12.57
N LEU A 67 -10.89 -11.70 -11.32
CA LEU A 67 -11.06 -10.53 -10.48
C LEU A 67 -9.70 -10.13 -9.89
N THR A 68 -9.21 -8.95 -10.27
CA THR A 68 -8.03 -8.36 -9.63
C THR A 68 -8.42 -7.78 -8.28
N LEU A 69 -7.66 -8.12 -7.23
CA LEU A 69 -7.81 -7.55 -5.90
C LEU A 69 -6.81 -6.41 -5.69
N ALA A 70 -7.30 -5.25 -5.26
CA ALA A 70 -6.45 -4.19 -4.74
C ALA A 70 -6.10 -4.52 -3.26
N THR A 71 -4.83 -4.39 -2.90
CA THR A 71 -4.32 -4.82 -1.60
C THR A 71 -4.03 -3.67 -0.65
N GLY A 72 -4.42 -2.45 -0.99
CA GLY A 72 -4.31 -1.28 -0.14
C GLY A 72 -5.15 -1.43 1.13
N ASN A 73 -4.58 -1.06 2.27
CA ASN A 73 -5.23 -1.06 3.57
C ASN A 73 -5.78 0.32 3.94
N LYS A 74 -6.47 0.43 5.09
CA LYS A 74 -7.08 1.67 5.58
C LYS A 74 -6.04 2.77 5.84
N SER A 75 -4.91 2.44 6.42
CA SER A 75 -3.86 3.40 6.77
C SER A 75 -3.26 4.04 5.50
N GLU A 76 -2.98 3.24 4.48
CA GLU A 76 -2.52 3.70 3.17
C GLU A 76 -3.58 4.54 2.45
N SER A 77 -4.83 4.07 2.42
CA SER A 77 -5.95 4.76 1.76
C SER A 77 -6.29 6.08 2.45
N ALA A 78 -6.29 6.12 3.78
CA ALA A 78 -6.61 7.31 4.55
C ALA A 78 -5.57 8.42 4.35
N THR A 79 -4.28 8.07 4.28
CA THR A 79 -3.19 9.03 4.08
C THR A 79 -2.89 9.30 2.60
N GLY A 80 -3.50 8.55 1.68
CA GLY A 80 -3.21 8.62 0.24
C GLY A 80 -1.85 8.07 -0.14
N TYR A 81 -1.26 7.24 0.71
CA TYR A 81 -0.02 6.54 0.42
C TYR A 81 -0.27 5.38 -0.54
N CYS A 82 -0.67 5.73 -1.73
CA CYS A 82 -1.00 4.81 -2.82
C CYS A 82 -0.89 5.53 -4.17
N THR A 83 -0.74 4.76 -5.23
CA THR A 83 -0.67 5.27 -6.61
C THR A 83 -1.97 4.96 -7.34
N LEU A 84 -2.71 5.99 -7.74
CA LEU A 84 -3.89 5.81 -8.60
C LEU A 84 -3.53 5.08 -9.88
N TYR A 85 -4.35 4.06 -10.21
CA TYR A 85 -4.17 3.20 -11.38
C TYR A 85 -2.90 2.34 -11.34
N GLY A 86 -2.21 2.30 -10.18
CA GLY A 86 -1.09 1.42 -9.88
C GLY A 86 -1.51 0.34 -8.87
N ASP A 87 -1.12 0.49 -7.63
CA ASP A 87 -1.50 -0.41 -6.52
C ASP A 87 -2.98 -0.32 -6.13
N THR A 88 -3.68 0.76 -6.51
CA THR A 88 -5.14 0.87 -6.33
C THR A 88 -5.96 0.15 -7.41
N VAL A 89 -5.31 -0.44 -8.42
CA VAL A 89 -6.03 -1.11 -9.51
C VAL A 89 -6.67 -2.42 -9.03
N GLY A 90 -7.92 -2.62 -9.40
CA GLY A 90 -8.67 -3.84 -9.08
C GLY A 90 -10.17 -3.65 -9.13
N GLY A 91 -10.92 -4.73 -8.95
CA GLY A 91 -12.38 -4.72 -8.88
C GLY A 91 -12.91 -4.82 -7.45
N TYR A 92 -12.04 -5.18 -6.48
CA TYR A 92 -12.40 -5.29 -5.07
C TYR A 92 -11.18 -5.10 -4.16
N ALA A 93 -11.34 -4.44 -3.03
CA ALA A 93 -10.29 -4.14 -2.06
C ALA A 93 -10.60 -4.73 -0.67
N PRO A 94 -10.28 -6.02 -0.41
CA PRO A 94 -10.75 -6.78 0.74
C PRO A 94 -10.28 -6.25 2.10
N ILE A 95 -9.15 -5.53 2.15
CA ILE A 95 -8.59 -4.97 3.38
C ILE A 95 -8.60 -3.44 3.43
N LYS A 96 -9.36 -2.81 2.53
CA LYS A 96 -9.44 -1.35 2.41
C LYS A 96 -9.86 -0.66 3.72
N ASP A 97 -10.65 -1.34 4.55
CA ASP A 97 -11.14 -0.81 5.83
C ASP A 97 -10.44 -1.42 7.05
N VAL A 98 -9.27 -2.04 6.86
CA VAL A 98 -8.47 -2.63 7.92
C VAL A 98 -7.19 -1.83 8.10
N LEU A 99 -6.90 -1.37 9.33
CA LEU A 99 -5.66 -0.64 9.65
C LEU A 99 -4.43 -1.55 9.50
N LYS A 100 -3.28 -0.98 9.20
CA LYS A 100 -2.03 -1.75 8.97
C LYS A 100 -1.64 -2.60 10.16
N THR A 101 -1.78 -2.07 11.36
CA THR A 101 -1.50 -2.80 12.60
C THR A 101 -2.46 -3.98 12.80
N ASP A 102 -3.73 -3.82 12.44
CA ASP A 102 -4.71 -4.90 12.48
C ASP A 102 -4.41 -5.97 11.42
N VAL A 103 -3.92 -5.59 10.23
CA VAL A 103 -3.46 -6.56 9.22
C VAL A 103 -2.34 -7.44 9.79
N TRP A 104 -1.35 -6.87 10.46
CA TRP A 104 -0.29 -7.65 11.10
C TRP A 104 -0.82 -8.62 12.17
N GLU A 105 -1.77 -8.17 12.97
CA GLU A 105 -2.39 -9.01 14.00
C GLU A 105 -3.22 -10.15 13.37
N MET A 106 -3.95 -9.86 12.29
CA MET A 106 -4.68 -10.89 11.54
C MET A 106 -3.74 -11.96 10.99
N LEU A 107 -2.57 -11.59 10.47
CA LEU A 107 -1.59 -12.54 9.94
C LEU A 107 -0.99 -13.43 11.05
N ARG A 108 -0.67 -12.84 12.22
CA ARG A 108 -0.24 -13.63 13.40
C ARG A 108 -1.32 -14.59 13.88
N THR A 109 -2.54 -14.07 14.01
CA THR A 109 -3.70 -14.89 14.39
C THR A 109 -3.92 -16.04 13.43
N TYR A 110 -3.77 -15.80 12.12
CA TYR A 110 -3.88 -16.85 11.11
C TYR A 110 -2.84 -17.98 11.32
N ASN A 111 -1.58 -17.63 11.57
CA ASN A 111 -0.53 -18.61 11.88
C ASN A 111 -0.86 -19.42 13.14
N VAL A 112 -1.35 -18.77 14.20
CA VAL A 112 -1.79 -19.44 15.43
C VAL A 112 -2.94 -20.42 15.15
N MET A 113 -3.97 -19.99 14.40
CA MET A 113 -5.11 -20.83 14.02
C MET A 113 -4.70 -22.05 13.19
N LYS A 114 -3.66 -21.92 12.37
CA LYS A 114 -3.11 -23.02 11.56
C LYS A 114 -2.17 -23.95 12.34
N GLY A 115 -1.77 -23.57 13.55
CA GLY A 115 -0.78 -24.29 14.35
C GLY A 115 0.61 -24.40 13.71
N ARG A 116 0.89 -23.56 12.74
CA ARG A 116 2.19 -23.45 12.04
C ARG A 116 2.38 -22.10 11.39
N GLU A 117 3.61 -21.76 11.08
CA GLU A 117 3.96 -20.58 10.30
C GLU A 117 3.59 -20.79 8.82
N VAL A 118 2.42 -20.31 8.42
CA VAL A 118 1.96 -20.26 7.02
C VAL A 118 2.44 -18.99 6.36
N ILE A 119 2.25 -17.87 7.05
CA ILE A 119 2.78 -16.56 6.64
C ILE A 119 4.14 -16.39 7.31
N PRO A 120 5.24 -16.28 6.56
CA PRO A 120 6.57 -16.08 7.13
C PRO A 120 6.60 -14.87 8.08
N GLU A 121 7.13 -15.04 9.30
CA GLU A 121 7.18 -13.97 10.31
C GLU A 121 7.91 -12.73 9.78
N GLU A 122 8.89 -12.91 8.90
CA GLU A 122 9.58 -11.79 8.25
C GLU A 122 8.65 -10.89 7.43
N ILE A 123 7.55 -11.40 6.86
CA ILE A 123 6.54 -10.59 6.16
C ILE A 123 5.81 -9.65 7.14
N ILE A 124 5.61 -10.11 8.37
CA ILE A 124 4.87 -9.38 9.41
C ILE A 124 5.77 -8.33 10.09
N THR A 125 7.05 -8.66 10.27
CA THR A 125 8.00 -7.85 11.06
C THR A 125 8.87 -6.94 10.22
N ARG A 126 9.00 -7.21 8.92
CA ARG A 126 9.78 -6.37 8.00
C ARG A 126 9.18 -4.96 7.92
N PRO A 127 10.00 -3.90 7.98
CA PRO A 127 9.52 -2.55 7.74
C PRO A 127 8.80 -2.45 6.38
N PRO A 128 7.56 -1.95 6.35
CA PRO A 128 6.81 -1.79 5.11
C PRO A 128 7.51 -0.84 4.15
N SER A 129 7.46 -1.17 2.87
CA SER A 129 8.03 -0.34 1.80
C SER A 129 7.28 -0.55 0.49
N ALA A 130 7.03 0.54 -0.23
CA ALA A 130 6.52 0.49 -1.59
C ALA A 130 7.54 -0.08 -2.60
N GLU A 131 8.82 -0.23 -2.21
CA GLU A 131 9.92 -0.78 -3.03
C GLU A 131 10.05 -0.11 -4.42
N LEU A 132 9.81 1.21 -4.49
CA LEU A 132 9.91 1.98 -5.71
C LEU A 132 11.29 2.61 -5.90
N LYS A 133 12.05 2.76 -4.82
CA LYS A 133 13.44 3.20 -4.78
C LYS A 133 14.23 2.51 -3.67
N GLU A 134 15.55 2.52 -3.80
CA GLU A 134 16.45 1.93 -2.81
C GLU A 134 16.32 2.62 -1.44
N GLY A 135 16.28 1.82 -0.36
CA GLY A 135 16.19 2.32 1.02
C GLY A 135 14.86 2.94 1.41
N GLN A 136 13.84 2.88 0.57
CA GLN A 136 12.51 3.40 0.90
C GLN A 136 11.85 2.60 2.01
N THR A 137 11.26 3.31 2.99
CA THR A 137 10.32 2.76 3.97
C THR A 137 9.09 3.65 4.04
N ASP A 138 7.93 3.06 4.30
CA ASP A 138 6.68 3.82 4.44
C ASP A 138 6.77 4.80 5.62
N GLU A 139 7.38 4.38 6.72
CA GLU A 139 7.53 5.19 7.93
C GLU A 139 8.40 6.45 7.70
N SER A 140 9.35 6.40 6.75
CA SER A 140 10.12 7.59 6.38
C SER A 140 9.29 8.66 5.68
N ALA A 141 8.22 8.25 5.00
CA ALA A 141 7.30 9.15 4.29
C ALA A 141 6.11 9.56 5.17
N LEU A 142 5.69 8.70 6.08
CA LEU A 142 4.54 8.90 6.96
C LEU A 142 4.98 9.16 8.41
N MET A 143 4.87 8.15 9.22
CA MET A 143 5.27 8.02 10.63
C MET A 143 5.15 6.54 11.01
N PRO A 144 5.63 6.09 12.19
CA PRO A 144 5.40 4.71 12.64
C PRO A 144 3.92 4.34 12.62
N TYR A 145 3.61 3.18 12.03
CA TYR A 145 2.22 2.74 11.86
C TYR A 145 1.46 2.59 13.18
N ALA A 146 2.14 2.25 14.26
CA ALA A 146 1.49 2.18 15.58
C ALA A 146 0.88 3.53 16.01
N GLU A 147 1.57 4.63 15.74
CA GLU A 147 1.07 5.98 16.03
C GLU A 147 0.06 6.44 14.98
N LEU A 148 0.34 6.23 13.70
CA LEU A 148 -0.56 6.56 12.60
C LEU A 148 -1.94 5.93 12.81
N ASP A 149 -1.97 4.63 13.06
CA ASP A 149 -3.21 3.87 13.18
C ASP A 149 -3.99 4.23 14.45
N ALA A 150 -3.29 4.55 15.55
CA ALA A 150 -3.95 5.04 16.76
C ALA A 150 -4.66 6.38 16.51
N ILE A 151 -4.03 7.30 15.79
CA ILE A 151 -4.64 8.59 15.41
C ILE A 151 -5.81 8.36 14.43
N LEU A 152 -5.62 7.52 13.40
CA LEU A 152 -6.67 7.21 12.43
C LEU A 152 -7.88 6.53 13.07
N ARG A 153 -7.68 5.61 14.01
CA ARG A 153 -8.76 4.96 14.75
C ARG A 153 -9.57 5.98 15.53
N GLY A 154 -8.90 6.84 16.31
CA GLY A 154 -9.56 7.90 17.05
C GLY A 154 -10.32 8.85 16.14
N LEU A 155 -9.71 9.29 15.04
CA LEU A 155 -10.30 10.25 14.10
C LEU A 155 -11.49 9.66 13.30
N LEU A 156 -11.30 8.48 12.69
CA LEU A 156 -12.24 7.95 11.69
C LEU A 156 -13.25 6.95 12.25
N GLU A 157 -12.89 6.19 13.29
CA GLU A 157 -13.78 5.20 13.88
C GLU A 157 -14.49 5.72 15.12
N GLU A 158 -13.80 6.52 15.94
CA GLU A 158 -14.34 7.04 17.19
C GLU A 158 -14.85 8.49 17.09
N GLY A 159 -14.62 9.16 15.95
CA GLY A 159 -15.09 10.53 15.70
C GLY A 159 -14.46 11.59 16.59
N LYS A 160 -13.24 11.35 17.11
CA LYS A 160 -12.55 12.29 17.98
C LYS A 160 -12.02 13.49 17.21
N SER A 161 -12.10 14.64 17.85
CA SER A 161 -11.49 15.89 17.40
C SER A 161 -9.96 15.87 17.60
N ALA A 162 -9.25 16.78 16.92
CA ALA A 162 -7.82 16.98 17.12
C ALA A 162 -7.47 17.28 18.58
N ALA A 163 -8.29 18.09 19.27
CA ALA A 163 -8.06 18.43 20.68
C ALA A 163 -8.19 17.22 21.60
N GLU A 164 -9.16 16.34 21.35
CA GLU A 164 -9.34 15.10 22.12
C GLU A 164 -8.18 14.13 21.90
N LEU A 165 -7.71 13.98 20.65
CA LEU A 165 -6.54 13.15 20.35
C LEU A 165 -5.28 13.66 21.05
N GLN A 166 -5.06 14.98 21.08
CA GLN A 166 -3.95 15.58 21.83
C GLN A 166 -4.09 15.35 23.34
N ALA A 167 -5.31 15.47 23.89
CA ALA A 167 -5.58 15.19 25.30
C ALA A 167 -5.35 13.72 25.67
N MET A 168 -5.43 12.79 24.71
CA MET A 168 -5.06 11.38 24.87
C MET A 168 -3.53 11.15 24.83
N GLY A 169 -2.74 12.17 24.55
CA GLY A 169 -1.27 12.11 24.56
C GLY A 169 -0.64 11.98 23.17
N HIS A 170 -1.42 12.05 22.09
CA HIS A 170 -0.85 12.08 20.75
C HIS A 170 -0.11 13.39 20.48
N ASN A 171 1.01 13.31 19.75
CA ASN A 171 1.76 14.49 19.34
C ASN A 171 0.91 15.40 18.43
N ALA A 172 0.84 16.69 18.75
CA ALA A 172 -0.01 17.65 18.02
C ALA A 172 0.34 17.74 16.55
N ASP A 173 1.63 17.78 16.20
CA ASP A 173 2.08 17.88 14.79
C ASP A 173 1.70 16.63 14.01
N ASN A 174 1.80 15.45 14.62
CA ASN A 174 1.39 14.19 14.00
C ASN A 174 -0.12 14.12 13.79
N VAL A 175 -0.92 14.57 14.76
CA VAL A 175 -2.38 14.66 14.63
C VAL A 175 -2.77 15.56 13.46
N TYR A 176 -2.21 16.76 13.37
CA TYR A 176 -2.51 17.69 12.28
C TYR A 176 -2.02 17.17 10.93
N ARG A 177 -0.84 16.54 10.89
CA ARG A 177 -0.31 15.91 9.68
C ARG A 177 -1.24 14.81 9.16
N VAL A 178 -1.74 13.95 10.03
CA VAL A 178 -2.68 12.88 9.64
C VAL A 178 -3.99 13.46 9.10
N ILE A 179 -4.54 14.48 9.76
CA ILE A 179 -5.75 15.17 9.29
C ILE A 179 -5.52 15.80 7.91
N GLU A 180 -4.39 16.48 7.70
CA GLU A 180 -4.05 17.06 6.41
C GLU A 180 -3.94 16.00 5.31
N LEU A 181 -3.20 14.92 5.56
CA LEU A 181 -3.06 13.79 4.63
C LEU A 181 -4.43 13.20 4.29
N TRP A 182 -5.29 12.99 5.30
CA TRP A 182 -6.64 12.46 5.10
C TRP A 182 -7.49 13.37 4.21
N LEU A 183 -7.52 14.67 4.48
CA LEU A 183 -8.28 15.63 3.69
C LEU A 183 -7.77 15.72 2.24
N ARG A 184 -6.45 15.78 2.04
CA ARG A 184 -5.84 15.89 0.70
C ARG A 184 -5.97 14.62 -0.14
N SER A 185 -6.28 13.48 0.48
CA SER A 185 -6.34 12.18 -0.18
C SER A 185 -7.75 11.76 -0.63
N GLU A 186 -8.76 12.60 -0.42
CA GLU A 186 -10.15 12.31 -0.78
C GLU A 186 -10.30 11.90 -2.24
N TYR A 187 -9.66 12.60 -3.16
CA TYR A 187 -9.72 12.29 -4.59
C TYR A 187 -9.19 10.90 -4.94
N LYS A 188 -8.24 10.37 -4.15
CA LYS A 188 -7.73 9.00 -4.32
C LYS A 188 -8.73 7.99 -3.79
N ARG A 189 -9.27 8.22 -2.59
CA ARG A 189 -10.28 7.34 -1.98
C ARG A 189 -11.52 7.20 -2.83
N ALA A 190 -11.97 8.28 -3.46
CA ALA A 190 -13.12 8.29 -4.36
C ALA A 190 -12.95 7.42 -5.62
N GLN A 191 -11.71 7.04 -5.95
CA GLN A 191 -11.37 6.23 -7.14
C GLN A 191 -10.88 4.82 -6.78
N CYS A 192 -10.78 4.48 -5.50
CA CYS A 192 -10.41 3.14 -5.06
C CYS A 192 -11.57 2.15 -5.27
N PRO A 193 -11.27 0.87 -5.54
CA PRO A 193 -12.28 -0.19 -5.58
C PRO A 193 -13.08 -0.28 -4.26
N VAL A 194 -14.26 -0.88 -4.34
CA VAL A 194 -15.16 -1.09 -3.19
C VAL A 194 -14.58 -2.13 -2.25
#